data_97102d2c5b3ae7aa300712bbd774aa73
#
_entry.id   97102d2c5b3ae7aa300712bbd774aa73
#
_cell.length_a   1.000
_cell.length_b   1.000
_cell.length_c   1.000
_cell.angle_alpha   90.00
_cell.angle_beta   90.00
_cell.angle_gamma   90.00
#
_symmetry.space_group_name_H-M   'P 1'
#
loop_
_entity.id
_entity.type
_entity.pdbx_description
1 polymer ?
#
loop_
_entity_poly.entity_id
_entity_poly.type
_entity_poly.pdbx_seq_one_letter_code
_entity_poly.pdbx_strand_id
1 'polypeptide(L)'
;MLFALCDLCPSVLNSLFVLMRTPITICLLFFAASLAIAQKSRPHHRTAKTVPPQSSTHDCGHNLTLHLSSPDPTQGTLLLLELRTASQPITEIKATWDNREIPFWQEPKPNEKSPDIWRALLGVDLELKPQQYPLILTTKTESADELTCSASIDVKEGKFATERLTVAPNFVQPDPEQLARAEAERQRLRAIFATVTPDRLWDGSFRYPLTGITTGGNFGKRRVLNGQPGSPHGGVDFPAPTGTPVYATQRGRVVLAEPLYFSGNTVVLDHGLGLYTLYAHFESISVQPGDLVDTGALLGKVGATGRVTGPHLHWGATVNRARTNPLQLVSLIP
;
A
#
# COMPACT_ATOMS: atom_id res chain seq x y z
N MET A 1 24.79 60.90 8.86
CA MET A 1 24.67 61.40 10.24
C MET A 1 24.34 60.17 11.08
N LEU A 2 25.32 59.65 11.64
CA LEU A 2 25.94 59.84 12.97
C LEU A 2 25.13 59.16 14.06
N PHE A 3 25.70 58.09 14.52
CA PHE A 3 26.27 57.81 15.88
C PHE A 3 25.19 57.33 16.90
N ALA A 4 25.37 56.44 17.81
CA ALA A 4 26.50 55.65 18.37
C ALA A 4 25.85 54.67 19.34
N LEU A 5 26.29 53.39 19.43
CA LEU A 5 27.28 52.84 20.38
C LEU A 5 27.05 53.11 21.84
N CYS A 6 26.91 52.11 22.65
CA CYS A 6 27.60 51.78 23.89
C CYS A 6 27.00 50.52 24.51
N ASP A 7 27.64 49.39 24.53
CA ASP A 7 28.74 48.88 25.44
C ASP A 7 28.40 48.99 26.93
N LEU A 8 28.36 47.86 27.60
CA LEU A 8 29.36 47.35 28.56
C LEU A 8 28.78 46.28 29.50
N CYS A 9 29.33 45.13 29.44
CA CYS A 9 29.62 44.19 30.52
C CYS A 9 30.57 44.88 31.57
N PRO A 10 30.98 44.34 32.74
CA PRO A 10 31.01 42.94 33.16
C PRO A 10 30.94 42.69 34.68
N SER A 11 31.19 41.44 35.06
CA SER A 11 31.95 40.92 36.20
C SER A 11 31.25 40.93 37.57
N VAL A 12 31.51 40.09 38.55
CA VAL A 12 32.63 39.22 38.93
C VAL A 12 32.20 38.40 40.15
N LEU A 13 32.48 37.19 40.23
CA LEU A 13 33.35 36.42 41.10
C LEU A 13 32.91 36.03 42.54
N ASN A 14 33.11 34.75 42.74
CA ASN A 14 33.76 34.06 43.88
C ASN A 14 32.99 33.86 45.18
N SER A 15 32.98 32.71 45.58
CA SER A 15 33.85 31.81 46.43
C SER A 15 33.09 31.38 47.67
N LEU A 16 33.15 30.24 48.21
CA LEU A 16 34.19 29.45 48.82
C LEU A 16 33.57 28.22 49.52
N PHE A 17 34.21 27.11 49.32
CA PHE A 17 34.45 25.99 50.23
C PHE A 17 33.87 26.01 51.63
N VAL A 18 33.29 24.88 52.08
CA VAL A 18 33.77 24.17 53.27
C VAL A 18 33.40 22.67 53.19
N LEU A 19 34.42 21.86 53.33
CA LEU A 19 34.36 20.43 53.64
C LEU A 19 33.85 20.20 55.06
N MET A 20 33.05 19.15 55.27
CA MET A 20 33.15 18.34 56.49
C MET A 20 32.86 16.86 56.20
N ARG A 21 33.90 16.06 56.36
CA ARG A 21 33.87 14.61 56.52
C ARG A 21 33.53 14.27 57.95
N THR A 22 32.65 13.29 58.18
CA THR A 22 32.85 12.29 59.23
C THR A 22 32.01 11.03 58.93
N PRO A 23 32.55 9.85 59.24
CA PRO A 23 31.91 8.57 58.99
C PRO A 23 31.14 8.08 60.22
N ILE A 24 30.02 7.42 60.04
CA ILE A 24 29.45 6.54 61.10
C ILE A 24 29.14 5.19 60.46
N THR A 25 29.94 4.25 60.88
CA THR A 25 29.75 2.79 60.79
C THR A 25 28.69 2.32 61.80
N ILE A 26 28.11 1.16 61.58
CA ILE A 26 27.34 0.27 62.47
C ILE A 26 25.84 0.25 62.07
N CYS A 27 25.19 -0.80 61.75
CA CYS A 27 25.14 -2.19 62.21
C CYS A 27 24.29 -3.03 61.24
N LEU A 28 24.76 -4.16 60.92
CA LEU A 28 24.01 -5.26 60.29
C LEU A 28 22.91 -5.75 61.24
N LEU A 29 21.68 -5.81 60.79
CA LEU A 29 20.68 -6.75 61.29
C LEU A 29 19.94 -7.38 60.10
N PHE A 30 20.19 -8.67 59.90
CA PHE A 30 19.50 -9.55 58.97
C PHE A 30 18.02 -9.66 59.37
N PHE A 31 17.14 -9.22 58.50
CA PHE A 31 15.77 -9.72 58.48
C PHE A 31 15.51 -10.30 57.08
N ALA A 32 15.61 -11.63 57.01
CA ALA A 32 15.19 -12.40 55.85
C ALA A 32 13.66 -12.42 55.80
N ALA A 33 13.06 -11.52 55.06
CA ALA A 33 11.66 -11.63 54.68
C ALA A 33 11.61 -12.25 53.29
N SER A 34 11.23 -13.51 53.20
CA SER A 34 10.95 -14.24 51.97
C SER A 34 9.75 -13.60 51.27
N LEU A 35 9.99 -12.71 50.30
CA LEU A 35 8.97 -12.25 49.39
C LEU A 35 8.90 -13.28 48.22
N ALA A 36 7.90 -14.16 48.29
CA ALA A 36 7.50 -14.97 47.15
C ALA A 36 6.95 -14.06 46.06
N ILE A 37 7.79 -13.67 45.10
CA ILE A 37 7.35 -12.99 43.89
C ILE A 37 6.65 -14.04 43.03
N ALA A 38 5.31 -13.99 43.00
CA ALA A 38 4.53 -14.71 42.05
C ALA A 38 4.89 -14.20 40.64
N GLN A 39 5.72 -14.93 39.94
CA GLN A 39 6.02 -14.71 38.52
C GLN A 39 4.74 -14.96 37.71
N LYS A 40 3.99 -13.88 37.44
CA LYS A 40 2.94 -13.90 36.44
C LYS A 40 3.59 -14.28 35.10
N SER A 41 3.40 -15.52 34.69
CA SER A 41 3.76 -15.98 33.34
C SER A 41 3.09 -15.07 32.30
N ARG A 42 3.90 -14.27 31.59
CA ARG A 42 3.47 -13.54 30.41
C ARG A 42 2.99 -14.59 29.39
N PRO A 43 1.82 -14.42 28.78
CA PRO A 43 1.42 -15.28 27.70
C PRO A 43 2.47 -15.15 26.58
N HIS A 44 3.12 -16.26 26.24
CA HIS A 44 3.93 -16.35 25.03
C HIS A 44 3.00 -16.05 23.84
N HIS A 45 3.10 -14.87 23.29
CA HIS A 45 2.61 -14.60 21.94
C HIS A 45 3.37 -15.56 21.01
N ARG A 46 2.71 -16.66 20.69
CA ARG A 46 3.13 -17.57 19.63
C ARG A 46 3.03 -16.73 18.34
N THR A 47 4.14 -16.17 17.89
CA THR A 47 4.25 -15.63 16.55
C THR A 47 3.88 -16.76 15.60
N ALA A 48 2.74 -16.64 14.96
CA ALA A 48 2.36 -17.53 13.88
C ALA A 48 3.53 -17.49 12.89
N LYS A 49 4.20 -18.62 12.68
CA LYS A 49 5.15 -18.76 11.57
C LYS A 49 4.35 -18.49 10.32
N THR A 50 4.55 -17.33 9.70
CA THR A 50 4.07 -17.05 8.36
C THR A 50 4.80 -18.06 7.48
N VAL A 51 4.07 -19.10 7.04
CA VAL A 51 4.53 -19.98 5.97
C VAL A 51 4.76 -19.03 4.78
N PRO A 52 5.97 -19.02 4.19
CA PRO A 52 6.18 -18.20 3.00
C PRO A 52 5.14 -18.61 1.94
N PRO A 53 4.55 -17.67 1.22
CA PRO A 53 3.58 -17.99 0.19
C PRO A 53 4.22 -19.00 -0.78
N GLN A 54 3.56 -20.13 -0.99
CA GLN A 54 4.02 -21.13 -1.94
C GLN A 54 3.92 -20.48 -3.33
N SER A 55 5.06 -20.32 -4.01
CA SER A 55 5.07 -19.91 -5.41
C SER A 55 4.74 -21.11 -6.30
N SER A 56 4.11 -20.89 -7.44
CA SER A 56 3.96 -21.90 -8.47
C SER A 56 4.83 -21.58 -9.68
N THR A 57 5.24 -22.64 -10.37
CA THR A 57 6.07 -22.56 -11.56
C THR A 57 5.41 -23.34 -12.67
N HIS A 58 5.27 -22.72 -13.85
CA HIS A 58 4.75 -23.32 -15.07
C HIS A 58 5.84 -23.35 -16.12
N ASP A 59 6.12 -24.55 -16.64
CA ASP A 59 7.00 -24.73 -17.79
C ASP A 59 6.21 -24.39 -19.05
N CYS A 60 6.65 -23.37 -19.77
CA CYS A 60 6.06 -22.91 -21.03
C CYS A 60 6.72 -23.55 -22.26
N GLY A 61 7.69 -24.47 -22.08
CA GLY A 61 8.53 -25.00 -23.15
C GLY A 61 9.60 -24.00 -23.61
N HIS A 62 10.47 -24.45 -24.49
CA HIS A 62 11.54 -23.62 -25.13
C HIS A 62 12.42 -22.86 -24.11
N ASN A 63 12.67 -23.44 -22.91
CA ASN A 63 13.37 -22.82 -21.79
C ASN A 63 12.70 -21.54 -21.26
N LEU A 64 11.40 -21.41 -21.46
CA LEU A 64 10.57 -20.34 -20.93
C LEU A 64 9.82 -20.83 -19.69
N THR A 65 9.97 -20.13 -18.58
CA THR A 65 9.37 -20.51 -17.30
C THR A 65 8.60 -19.34 -16.69
N LEU A 66 7.34 -19.56 -16.35
CA LEU A 66 6.48 -18.60 -15.68
C LEU A 66 6.34 -18.93 -14.20
N HIS A 67 6.71 -18.00 -13.34
CA HIS A 67 6.54 -18.08 -11.88
C HIS A 67 5.42 -17.15 -11.42
N LEU A 68 4.56 -17.63 -10.53
CA LEU A 68 3.53 -16.87 -9.85
C LEU A 68 3.84 -16.81 -8.35
N SER A 69 3.75 -15.64 -7.75
CA SER A 69 4.02 -15.44 -6.30
C SER A 69 3.03 -16.17 -5.38
N SER A 70 1.88 -16.61 -5.88
CA SER A 70 0.93 -17.47 -5.17
C SER A 70 0.22 -18.40 -6.14
N PRO A 71 0.09 -19.72 -5.82
CA PRO A 71 -0.62 -20.66 -6.68
C PRO A 71 -2.15 -20.55 -6.57
N ASP A 72 -2.66 -20.18 -5.39
CA ASP A 72 -4.09 -20.12 -5.08
C ASP A 72 -4.46 -18.71 -4.55
N PRO A 73 -4.51 -17.69 -5.43
CA PRO A 73 -4.86 -16.35 -5.00
C PRO A 73 -6.33 -16.28 -4.58
N THR A 74 -6.63 -15.51 -3.53
CA THR A 74 -7.99 -15.17 -3.17
C THR A 74 -8.41 -13.85 -3.81
N GLN A 75 -9.71 -13.55 -3.79
CA GLN A 75 -10.23 -12.23 -4.14
C GLN A 75 -9.44 -11.11 -3.43
N GLY A 76 -9.11 -10.04 -4.14
CA GLY A 76 -8.34 -8.92 -3.62
C GLY A 76 -6.81 -9.14 -3.57
N THR A 77 -6.30 -10.28 -4.05
CA THR A 77 -4.86 -10.57 -4.06
C THR A 77 -4.16 -9.83 -5.19
N LEU A 78 -2.95 -9.35 -4.90
CA LEU A 78 -1.96 -8.92 -5.88
C LEU A 78 -0.97 -10.06 -6.13
N LEU A 79 -0.74 -10.41 -7.38
CA LEU A 79 0.27 -11.39 -7.78
C LEU A 79 1.44 -10.67 -8.47
N LEU A 80 2.64 -11.14 -8.18
CA LEU A 80 3.82 -10.88 -9.00
C LEU A 80 4.01 -12.07 -9.94
N LEU A 81 4.03 -11.79 -11.23
CA LEU A 81 4.38 -12.72 -12.29
C LEU A 81 5.84 -12.48 -12.67
N GLU A 82 6.58 -13.56 -12.86
CA GLU A 82 7.95 -13.50 -13.33
C GLU A 82 8.15 -14.51 -14.45
N LEU A 83 8.47 -14.02 -15.64
CA LEU A 83 8.78 -14.84 -16.82
C LEU A 83 10.29 -14.83 -16.99
N ARG A 84 10.89 -16.01 -17.04
CA ARG A 84 12.34 -16.22 -17.27
C ARG A 84 12.57 -16.95 -18.57
N THR A 85 13.57 -16.49 -19.32
CA THR A 85 14.08 -17.21 -20.50
C THR A 85 15.59 -17.36 -20.42
N ALA A 86 16.07 -18.55 -20.77
CA ALA A 86 17.51 -18.86 -20.80
C ALA A 86 18.07 -19.00 -22.21
N SER A 87 17.22 -18.98 -23.26
CA SER A 87 17.68 -19.36 -24.61
C SER A 87 17.70 -18.23 -25.61
N GLN A 88 16.67 -17.40 -25.67
CA GLN A 88 16.58 -16.32 -26.65
C GLN A 88 16.00 -15.06 -26.04
N PRO A 89 16.52 -13.86 -26.38
CA PRO A 89 15.94 -12.62 -25.93
C PRO A 89 14.49 -12.49 -26.39
N ILE A 90 13.62 -12.06 -25.47
CA ILE A 90 12.22 -11.73 -25.76
C ILE A 90 12.16 -10.25 -26.14
N THR A 91 11.54 -9.95 -27.27
CA THR A 91 11.37 -8.57 -27.77
C THR A 91 9.99 -8.01 -27.49
N GLU A 92 8.96 -8.87 -27.37
CA GLU A 92 7.59 -8.46 -27.08
C GLU A 92 6.89 -9.52 -26.21
N ILE A 93 6.11 -9.07 -25.23
CA ILE A 93 5.20 -9.91 -24.44
C ILE A 93 3.80 -9.31 -24.53
N LYS A 94 2.84 -10.13 -24.91
CA LYS A 94 1.41 -9.86 -24.77
C LYS A 94 0.84 -10.85 -23.78
N ALA A 95 0.24 -10.34 -22.72
CA ALA A 95 -0.40 -11.20 -21.73
C ALA A 95 -1.84 -10.73 -21.49
N THR A 96 -2.75 -11.70 -21.38
CA THR A 96 -4.17 -11.44 -21.13
C THR A 96 -4.66 -12.32 -20.00
N TRP A 97 -5.45 -11.75 -19.10
CA TRP A 97 -6.13 -12.43 -18.01
C TRP A 97 -7.45 -11.74 -17.68
N ASP A 98 -8.52 -12.50 -17.57
CA ASP A 98 -9.87 -11.97 -17.28
C ASP A 98 -10.24 -10.76 -18.17
N ASN A 99 -10.05 -10.90 -19.50
CA ASN A 99 -10.27 -9.86 -20.51
C ASN A 99 -9.51 -8.55 -20.25
N ARG A 100 -8.37 -8.61 -19.56
CA ARG A 100 -7.50 -7.48 -19.29
C ARG A 100 -6.10 -7.77 -19.83
N GLU A 101 -5.48 -6.76 -20.40
CA GLU A 101 -4.07 -6.81 -20.75
C GLU A 101 -3.23 -6.67 -19.49
N ILE A 102 -2.18 -7.48 -19.37
CA ILE A 102 -1.24 -7.48 -18.25
C ILE A 102 0.11 -7.00 -18.77
N PRO A 103 0.50 -5.76 -18.52
CA PRO A 103 1.77 -5.21 -19.00
C PRO A 103 2.95 -5.82 -18.25
N PHE A 104 3.97 -6.23 -19.01
CA PHE A 104 5.23 -6.72 -18.47
C PHE A 104 6.30 -5.64 -18.60
N TRP A 105 7.25 -5.63 -17.66
CA TRP A 105 8.48 -4.86 -17.75
C TRP A 105 9.69 -5.78 -17.66
N GLN A 106 10.77 -5.42 -18.34
CA GLN A 106 12.03 -6.15 -18.26
C GLN A 106 12.86 -5.66 -17.08
N GLU A 107 13.37 -6.59 -16.29
CA GLU A 107 14.33 -6.26 -15.23
C GLU A 107 15.73 -6.05 -15.82
N PRO A 108 16.50 -5.09 -15.29
CA PRO A 108 17.88 -4.91 -15.69
C PRO A 108 18.70 -6.19 -15.47
N LYS A 109 19.48 -6.59 -16.48
CA LYS A 109 20.37 -7.75 -16.34
C LYS A 109 21.59 -7.40 -15.49
N PRO A 110 21.94 -8.19 -14.48
CA PRO A 110 23.17 -8.00 -13.72
C PRO A 110 24.43 -8.16 -14.62
N ASN A 111 24.38 -9.02 -15.62
CA ASN A 111 25.42 -9.22 -16.64
C ASN A 111 24.80 -9.89 -17.88
N GLU A 112 25.57 -9.91 -18.99
CA GLU A 112 25.09 -10.48 -20.28
C GLU A 112 24.73 -11.98 -20.24
N LYS A 113 25.31 -12.75 -19.31
CA LYS A 113 25.03 -14.18 -19.14
C LYS A 113 23.79 -14.46 -18.28
N SER A 114 23.24 -13.44 -17.63
CA SER A 114 22.03 -13.59 -16.82
C SER A 114 20.82 -13.83 -17.70
N PRO A 115 19.87 -14.69 -17.27
CA PRO A 115 18.63 -14.89 -18.02
C PRO A 115 17.85 -13.56 -18.11
N ASP A 116 17.07 -13.41 -19.16
CA ASP A 116 16.08 -12.35 -19.23
C ASP A 116 14.97 -12.61 -18.21
N ILE A 117 14.69 -11.60 -17.42
CA ILE A 117 13.61 -11.63 -16.44
C ILE A 117 12.63 -10.53 -16.79
N TRP A 118 11.39 -10.94 -17.01
CA TRP A 118 10.28 -10.05 -17.23
C TRP A 118 9.28 -10.21 -16.09
N ARG A 119 8.78 -9.10 -15.59
CA ARG A 119 7.83 -9.11 -14.49
C ARG A 119 6.55 -8.39 -14.84
N ALA A 120 5.46 -8.78 -14.18
CA ALA A 120 4.18 -8.09 -14.25
C ALA A 120 3.47 -8.15 -12.90
N LEU A 121 2.61 -7.17 -12.68
CA LEU A 121 1.64 -7.21 -11.57
C LEU A 121 0.29 -7.66 -12.12
N LEU A 122 -0.34 -8.62 -11.45
CA LEU A 122 -1.67 -9.10 -11.79
C LEU A 122 -2.60 -8.91 -10.58
N GLY A 123 -3.61 -8.07 -10.73
CA GLY A 123 -4.61 -7.83 -9.69
C GLY A 123 -5.79 -8.80 -9.82
N VAL A 124 -6.10 -9.57 -8.78
CA VAL A 124 -7.35 -10.31 -8.63
C VAL A 124 -8.37 -9.37 -8.01
N ASP A 125 -9.41 -8.95 -8.75
CA ASP A 125 -10.36 -7.99 -8.18
C ASP A 125 -11.08 -8.56 -6.96
N LEU A 126 -11.37 -7.68 -6.01
CA LEU A 126 -12.05 -7.98 -4.75
C LEU A 126 -13.42 -8.67 -4.93
N GLU A 127 -14.09 -8.44 -6.06
CA GLU A 127 -15.40 -9.03 -6.38
C GLU A 127 -15.34 -10.00 -7.56
N LEU A 128 -14.12 -10.39 -8.01
CA LEU A 128 -13.99 -11.38 -9.08
C LEU A 128 -14.56 -12.72 -8.61
N LYS A 129 -15.37 -13.37 -9.45
CA LYS A 129 -16.00 -14.64 -9.10
C LYS A 129 -14.93 -15.72 -8.86
N PRO A 130 -14.99 -16.49 -7.75
CA PRO A 130 -14.08 -17.61 -7.52
C PRO A 130 -14.28 -18.70 -8.57
N GLN A 131 -13.28 -18.91 -9.40
CA GLN A 131 -13.17 -19.98 -10.41
C GLN A 131 -11.78 -19.97 -11.04
N GLN A 132 -11.54 -20.87 -11.97
CA GLN A 132 -10.32 -20.89 -12.79
C GLN A 132 -10.40 -19.87 -13.93
N TYR A 133 -9.30 -19.16 -14.13
CA TYR A 133 -9.12 -18.18 -15.21
C TYR A 133 -7.85 -18.48 -15.99
N PRO A 134 -7.90 -18.54 -17.32
CA PRO A 134 -6.71 -18.72 -18.13
C PRO A 134 -5.88 -17.43 -18.15
N LEU A 135 -4.59 -17.55 -17.87
CA LEU A 135 -3.58 -16.54 -18.16
C LEU A 135 -2.89 -16.98 -19.45
N ILE A 136 -2.98 -16.17 -20.48
CA ILE A 136 -2.40 -16.45 -21.80
C ILE A 136 -1.29 -15.44 -22.04
N LEU A 137 -0.09 -15.94 -22.33
CA LEU A 137 1.07 -15.14 -22.71
C LEU A 137 1.50 -15.51 -24.12
N THR A 138 1.72 -14.52 -24.95
CA THR A 138 2.35 -14.67 -26.26
C THR A 138 3.63 -13.85 -26.24
N THR A 139 4.76 -14.50 -26.55
CA THR A 139 6.08 -13.85 -26.59
C THR A 139 6.63 -13.90 -28.00
N LYS A 140 7.35 -12.87 -28.42
CA LYS A 140 8.16 -12.86 -29.65
C LYS A 140 9.62 -12.81 -29.30
N THR A 141 10.42 -13.54 -30.07
CA THR A 141 11.88 -13.54 -29.97
C THR A 141 12.49 -12.68 -31.08
N GLU A 142 13.80 -12.44 -31.02
CA GLU A 142 14.54 -11.76 -32.11
C GLU A 142 14.44 -12.46 -33.46
N SER A 143 14.31 -13.79 -33.48
CA SER A 143 14.08 -14.57 -34.71
C SER A 143 12.63 -14.48 -35.23
N ALA A 144 11.79 -13.63 -34.59
CA ALA A 144 10.35 -13.50 -34.88
C ALA A 144 9.52 -14.77 -34.62
N ASP A 145 10.06 -15.75 -33.91
CA ASP A 145 9.30 -16.91 -33.47
C ASP A 145 8.31 -16.47 -32.39
N GLU A 146 7.08 -16.92 -32.52
CA GLU A 146 6.01 -16.65 -31.57
C GLU A 146 5.76 -17.88 -30.69
N LEU A 147 5.89 -17.71 -29.40
CA LEU A 147 5.67 -18.76 -28.38
C LEU A 147 4.47 -18.41 -27.53
N THR A 148 3.54 -19.33 -27.40
CA THR A 148 2.38 -19.17 -26.50
C THR A 148 2.53 -20.02 -25.27
N CYS A 149 2.38 -19.41 -24.11
CA CYS A 149 2.31 -20.05 -22.80
C CYS A 149 0.93 -19.83 -22.21
N SER A 150 0.34 -20.85 -21.62
CA SER A 150 -0.90 -20.71 -20.86
C SER A 150 -0.77 -21.32 -19.48
N ALA A 151 -1.26 -20.60 -18.49
CA ALA A 151 -1.38 -21.06 -17.12
C ALA A 151 -2.81 -20.85 -16.63
N SER A 152 -3.30 -21.73 -15.75
CA SER A 152 -4.61 -21.57 -15.13
C SER A 152 -4.42 -21.03 -13.71
N ILE A 153 -5.06 -19.91 -13.40
CA ILE A 153 -5.06 -19.32 -12.06
C ILE A 153 -6.41 -19.66 -11.39
N ASP A 154 -6.37 -20.40 -10.29
CA ASP A 154 -7.55 -20.80 -9.55
C ASP A 154 -7.86 -19.80 -8.43
N VAL A 155 -8.75 -18.85 -8.72
CA VAL A 155 -9.17 -17.81 -7.76
C VAL A 155 -10.07 -18.41 -6.69
N LYS A 156 -9.67 -18.31 -5.45
CA LYS A 156 -10.41 -18.77 -4.28
C LYS A 156 -11.25 -17.65 -3.66
N GLU A 157 -12.27 -18.05 -2.90
CA GLU A 157 -13.10 -17.09 -2.16
C GLU A 157 -12.31 -16.40 -1.03
N GLY A 158 -12.40 -15.08 -0.98
CA GLY A 158 -11.85 -14.27 0.10
C GLY A 158 -12.75 -14.34 1.35
N LYS A 159 -12.16 -14.65 2.50
CA LYS A 159 -12.89 -14.70 3.79
C LYS A 159 -12.99 -13.28 4.39
N PHE A 160 -13.92 -12.47 3.90
CA PHE A 160 -14.12 -11.10 4.36
C PHE A 160 -15.20 -11.01 5.42
N ALA A 161 -14.86 -10.39 6.56
CA ALA A 161 -15.81 -10.15 7.64
C ALA A 161 -16.86 -9.09 7.23
N THR A 162 -18.03 -9.14 7.87
CA THR A 162 -19.03 -8.08 7.74
C THR A 162 -18.82 -7.01 8.79
N GLU A 163 -18.83 -5.75 8.39
CA GLU A 163 -18.71 -4.57 9.24
C GLU A 163 -19.99 -3.75 9.17
N ARG A 164 -20.56 -3.41 10.34
CA ARG A 164 -21.75 -2.56 10.45
C ARG A 164 -21.33 -1.18 10.91
N LEU A 165 -21.68 -0.16 10.11
CA LEU A 165 -21.28 1.22 10.34
C LEU A 165 -22.50 2.12 10.36
N THR A 166 -22.49 3.11 11.26
CA THR A 166 -23.43 4.22 11.24
C THR A 166 -22.75 5.44 10.63
N VAL A 167 -23.34 5.96 9.56
CA VAL A 167 -22.88 7.14 8.83
C VAL A 167 -24.02 8.14 8.67
N ALA A 168 -23.70 9.37 8.27
CA ALA A 168 -24.73 10.37 8.01
C ALA A 168 -25.72 9.86 6.93
N PRO A 169 -27.03 10.09 7.09
CA PRO A 169 -28.08 9.51 6.24
C PRO A 169 -27.89 9.81 4.74
N ASN A 170 -27.44 11.00 4.38
CA ASN A 170 -27.18 11.40 3.00
C ASN A 170 -26.13 10.52 2.28
N PHE A 171 -25.24 9.86 3.02
CA PHE A 171 -24.27 8.91 2.44
C PHE A 171 -24.84 7.51 2.20
N VAL A 172 -26.05 7.22 2.71
CA VAL A 172 -26.75 5.95 2.47
C VAL A 172 -27.88 6.15 1.47
N GLN A 173 -28.60 7.27 1.58
CA GLN A 173 -29.68 7.69 0.71
C GLN A 173 -29.39 9.10 0.18
N PRO A 174 -28.46 9.23 -0.79
CA PRO A 174 -28.18 10.51 -1.41
C PRO A 174 -29.41 11.05 -2.14
N ASP A 175 -29.59 12.36 -2.16
CA ASP A 175 -30.57 12.97 -3.04
C ASP A 175 -30.20 12.78 -4.53
N PRO A 176 -31.09 13.09 -5.48
CA PRO A 176 -30.83 12.88 -6.91
C PRO A 176 -29.60 13.61 -7.43
N GLU A 177 -29.29 14.81 -6.94
CA GLU A 177 -28.12 15.59 -7.36
C GLU A 177 -26.82 14.94 -6.83
N GLN A 178 -26.80 14.57 -5.56
CA GLN A 178 -25.69 13.87 -4.93
C GLN A 178 -25.43 12.51 -5.57
N LEU A 179 -26.49 11.79 -5.93
CA LEU A 179 -26.38 10.50 -6.62
C LEU A 179 -25.78 10.68 -8.03
N ALA A 180 -26.23 11.67 -8.79
CA ALA A 180 -25.71 11.98 -10.12
C ALA A 180 -24.22 12.38 -10.05
N ARG A 181 -23.84 13.20 -9.07
CA ARG A 181 -22.48 13.56 -8.78
C ARG A 181 -21.62 12.32 -8.48
N ALA A 182 -22.05 11.49 -7.54
CA ALA A 182 -21.33 10.28 -7.14
C ALA A 182 -21.14 9.30 -8.32
N GLU A 183 -22.14 9.19 -9.22
CA GLU A 183 -22.02 8.35 -10.41
C GLU A 183 -21.03 8.93 -11.43
N ALA A 184 -21.05 10.23 -11.69
CA ALA A 184 -20.09 10.90 -12.56
C ALA A 184 -18.65 10.76 -12.05
N GLU A 185 -18.44 10.92 -10.74
CA GLU A 185 -17.14 10.70 -10.08
C GLU A 185 -16.66 9.24 -10.22
N ARG A 186 -17.58 8.29 -10.05
CA ARG A 186 -17.29 6.84 -10.23
C ARG A 186 -16.86 6.52 -11.66
N GLN A 187 -17.57 7.06 -12.65
CA GLN A 187 -17.25 6.88 -14.06
C GLN A 187 -15.86 7.46 -14.39
N ARG A 188 -15.55 8.64 -13.85
CA ARG A 188 -14.24 9.26 -14.02
C ARG A 188 -13.12 8.43 -13.38
N LEU A 189 -13.30 7.94 -12.17
CA LEU A 189 -12.32 7.04 -11.53
C LEU A 189 -12.12 5.76 -12.33
N ARG A 190 -13.21 5.17 -12.87
CA ARG A 190 -13.10 3.99 -13.75
C ARG A 190 -12.29 4.30 -15.02
N ALA A 191 -12.48 5.47 -15.63
CA ALA A 191 -11.71 5.89 -16.80
C ALA A 191 -10.23 6.07 -16.46
N ILE A 192 -9.91 6.70 -15.32
CA ILE A 192 -8.54 6.82 -14.82
C ILE A 192 -7.90 5.43 -14.66
N PHE A 193 -8.54 4.52 -13.93
CA PHE A 193 -8.01 3.18 -13.66
C PHE A 193 -7.99 2.25 -14.89
N ALA A 194 -8.69 2.61 -15.97
CA ALA A 194 -8.65 1.89 -17.24
C ALA A 194 -7.46 2.31 -18.13
N THR A 195 -6.84 3.45 -17.85
CA THR A 195 -5.66 3.91 -18.58
C THR A 195 -4.44 3.09 -18.16
N VAL A 196 -3.62 2.71 -19.14
CA VAL A 196 -2.34 2.02 -18.89
C VAL A 196 -1.23 2.91 -19.43
N THR A 197 -0.55 3.60 -18.52
CA THR A 197 0.67 4.35 -18.85
C THR A 197 1.79 3.36 -19.12
N PRO A 198 2.48 3.42 -20.27
CA PRO A 198 3.44 2.38 -20.67
C PRO A 198 4.72 2.36 -19.81
N ASP A 199 5.10 3.51 -19.27
CA ASP A 199 6.32 3.65 -18.47
C ASP A 199 6.09 3.22 -17.04
N ARG A 200 6.98 2.39 -16.50
CA ARG A 200 7.06 2.11 -15.06
C ARG A 200 7.67 3.32 -14.36
N LEU A 201 6.90 3.97 -13.50
CA LEU A 201 7.37 5.15 -12.76
C LEU A 201 8.00 4.80 -11.40
N TRP A 202 7.63 3.65 -10.81
CA TRP A 202 8.21 3.22 -9.53
C TRP A 202 9.58 2.56 -9.70
N ASP A 203 10.41 2.69 -8.66
CA ASP A 203 11.69 2.01 -8.56
C ASP A 203 11.89 1.51 -7.12
N GLY A 204 12.14 0.19 -6.97
CA GLY A 204 12.23 -0.48 -5.67
C GLY A 204 10.90 -0.55 -4.89
N SER A 205 11.03 -0.74 -3.59
CA SER A 205 9.91 -1.09 -2.70
C SER A 205 8.93 0.04 -2.45
N PHE A 206 7.65 -0.31 -2.35
CA PHE A 206 6.62 0.60 -1.83
C PHE A 206 6.74 0.79 -0.32
N ARG A 207 6.34 1.96 0.17
CA ARG A 207 6.35 2.32 1.60
C ARG A 207 4.92 2.43 2.13
N TYR A 208 4.79 2.40 3.46
CA TYR A 208 3.55 2.80 4.09
C TYR A 208 3.33 4.32 3.93
N PRO A 209 2.07 4.76 3.75
CA PRO A 209 1.75 6.17 3.52
C PRO A 209 1.88 7.06 4.76
N LEU A 210 1.97 6.47 5.95
CA LEU A 210 2.08 7.17 7.23
C LEU A 210 3.37 6.77 7.96
N THR A 211 4.06 7.73 8.55
CA THR A 211 5.28 7.46 9.34
C THR A 211 4.92 6.81 10.67
N GLY A 212 5.57 5.67 10.97
CA GLY A 212 5.39 4.95 12.23
C GLY A 212 4.07 4.22 12.39
N ILE A 213 3.16 4.29 11.41
CA ILE A 213 1.87 3.59 11.40
C ILE A 213 1.89 2.58 10.25
N THR A 214 2.13 1.32 10.58
CA THR A 214 2.23 0.20 9.63
C THR A 214 1.08 -0.79 9.72
N THR A 215 0.20 -0.61 10.71
CA THR A 215 -0.97 -1.47 10.92
C THR A 215 -2.21 -0.76 10.43
N GLY A 216 -2.72 -1.22 9.29
CA GLY A 216 -4.01 -0.84 8.73
C GLY A 216 -4.89 -2.08 8.56
N GLY A 217 -6.18 -1.88 8.32
CA GLY A 217 -7.09 -3.00 8.22
C GLY A 217 -8.31 -2.71 7.35
N ASN A 218 -9.27 -3.61 7.49
CA ASN A 218 -10.61 -3.50 6.90
C ASN A 218 -10.70 -3.79 5.39
N PHE A 219 -9.59 -4.08 4.67
CA PHE A 219 -9.68 -4.45 3.26
C PHE A 219 -10.65 -5.62 3.03
N GLY A 220 -11.49 -5.49 2.04
CA GLY A 220 -12.46 -6.50 1.64
C GLY A 220 -13.68 -6.64 2.56
N LYS A 221 -13.73 -5.98 3.73
CA LYS A 221 -14.89 -6.08 4.61
C LYS A 221 -16.17 -5.71 3.88
N ARG A 222 -17.18 -6.56 4.02
CA ARG A 222 -18.53 -6.32 3.51
C ARG A 222 -19.23 -5.30 4.42
N ARG A 223 -19.50 -4.11 3.90
CA ARG A 223 -20.07 -3.02 4.69
C ARG A 223 -21.59 -3.09 4.72
N VAL A 224 -22.16 -2.87 5.91
CA VAL A 224 -23.59 -2.62 6.12
C VAL A 224 -23.70 -1.22 6.73
N LEU A 225 -24.24 -0.27 5.97
CA LEU A 225 -24.32 1.14 6.32
C LEU A 225 -25.76 1.47 6.76
N ASN A 226 -25.96 1.85 8.03
CA ASN A 226 -27.29 2.12 8.58
C ASN A 226 -28.31 0.99 8.28
N GLY A 227 -27.85 -0.27 8.31
CA GLY A 227 -28.67 -1.45 7.99
C GLY A 227 -28.79 -1.80 6.50
N GLN A 228 -28.28 -0.97 5.58
CA GLN A 228 -28.30 -1.22 4.14
C GLN A 228 -26.98 -1.83 3.65
N PRO A 229 -27.01 -2.83 2.74
CA PRO A 229 -25.80 -3.34 2.12
C PRO A 229 -25.05 -2.24 1.35
N GLY A 230 -23.75 -2.14 1.58
CA GLY A 230 -22.85 -1.24 0.89
C GLY A 230 -21.80 -2.00 0.08
N SER A 231 -21.03 -1.27 -0.72
CA SER A 231 -19.89 -1.83 -1.45
C SER A 231 -18.84 -2.33 -0.47
N PRO A 232 -18.11 -3.43 -0.81
CA PRO A 232 -16.99 -3.89 -0.01
C PRO A 232 -15.93 -2.81 0.10
N HIS A 233 -15.15 -2.87 1.19
CA HIS A 233 -14.06 -1.93 1.44
C HIS A 233 -12.89 -2.16 0.50
N GLY A 234 -12.67 -1.26 -0.45
CA GLY A 234 -11.68 -1.39 -1.53
C GLY A 234 -10.26 -0.98 -1.17
N GLY A 235 -9.95 -0.72 0.10
CA GLY A 235 -8.62 -0.30 0.56
C GLY A 235 -8.37 -0.68 2.01
N VAL A 236 -7.35 -0.10 2.60
CA VAL A 236 -6.96 -0.26 4.01
C VAL A 236 -7.13 1.06 4.72
N ASP A 237 -7.78 1.03 5.89
CA ASP A 237 -7.92 2.20 6.74
C ASP A 237 -6.81 2.21 7.80
N PHE A 238 -6.10 3.33 7.90
CA PHE A 238 -5.09 3.61 8.91
C PHE A 238 -5.63 4.66 9.89
N PRO A 239 -6.06 4.26 11.09
CA PRO A 239 -6.46 5.23 12.12
C PRO A 239 -5.31 6.19 12.43
N ALA A 240 -5.55 7.48 12.27
CA ALA A 240 -4.58 8.52 12.57
C ALA A 240 -5.29 9.84 12.89
N PRO A 241 -4.74 10.68 13.78
CA PRO A 241 -5.29 12.00 14.10
C PRO A 241 -5.36 12.90 12.85
N THR A 242 -6.37 13.76 12.80
CA THR A 242 -6.44 14.85 11.83
C THR A 242 -5.14 15.66 11.86
N GLY A 243 -4.64 16.05 10.67
CA GLY A 243 -3.40 16.78 10.51
C GLY A 243 -2.14 15.90 10.38
N THR A 244 -2.24 14.56 10.57
CA THR A 244 -1.12 13.64 10.37
C THR A 244 -0.65 13.70 8.90
N PRO A 245 0.66 13.90 8.62
CA PRO A 245 1.16 13.95 7.25
C PRO A 245 0.99 12.62 6.52
N VAL A 246 0.57 12.68 5.25
CA VAL A 246 0.40 11.54 4.35
C VAL A 246 1.40 11.67 3.20
N TYR A 247 2.12 10.60 2.93
CA TYR A 247 3.21 10.59 1.96
C TYR A 247 2.92 9.64 0.78
N ALA A 248 3.47 9.97 -0.38
CA ALA A 248 3.47 9.09 -1.55
C ALA A 248 4.19 7.77 -1.22
N THR A 249 3.50 6.65 -1.44
CA THR A 249 4.05 5.32 -1.13
C THR A 249 5.15 4.90 -2.09
N GLN A 250 5.14 5.48 -3.30
CA GLN A 250 6.16 5.35 -4.33
C GLN A 250 6.03 6.50 -5.34
N ARG A 251 7.06 6.68 -6.19
CA ARG A 251 7.04 7.67 -7.27
C ARG A 251 5.85 7.45 -8.18
N GLY A 252 5.17 8.53 -8.57
CA GLY A 252 4.00 8.47 -9.44
C GLY A 252 3.55 9.85 -9.91
N ARG A 253 2.66 9.87 -10.87
CA ARG A 253 2.01 11.08 -11.38
C ARG A 253 0.66 11.26 -10.69
N VAL A 254 0.41 12.45 -10.17
CA VAL A 254 -0.91 12.83 -9.65
C VAL A 254 -1.89 12.91 -10.81
N VAL A 255 -2.89 12.05 -10.85
CA VAL A 255 -3.94 12.04 -11.89
C VAL A 255 -5.28 12.55 -11.38
N LEU A 256 -5.42 12.67 -10.06
CA LEU A 256 -6.57 13.29 -9.41
C LEU A 256 -6.16 13.88 -8.06
N ALA A 257 -6.62 15.09 -7.75
CA ALA A 257 -6.43 15.76 -6.46
C ALA A 257 -7.59 16.72 -6.21
N GLU A 258 -8.72 16.21 -5.65
CA GLU A 258 -9.95 16.98 -5.49
C GLU A 258 -10.93 16.33 -4.49
N PRO A 259 -11.98 17.06 -4.04
CA PRO A 259 -13.03 16.50 -3.20
C PRO A 259 -14.01 15.67 -4.01
N LEU A 260 -14.18 14.39 -3.61
CA LEU A 260 -15.19 13.47 -4.11
C LEU A 260 -16.28 13.25 -3.06
N TYR A 261 -17.48 12.90 -3.51
CA TYR A 261 -18.66 12.79 -2.64
C TYR A 261 -18.47 11.78 -1.50
N PHE A 262 -18.05 10.54 -1.83
CA PHE A 262 -17.89 9.50 -0.81
C PHE A 262 -16.49 9.48 -0.17
N SER A 263 -15.45 9.68 -0.94
CA SER A 263 -14.08 9.58 -0.43
C SER A 263 -13.52 10.91 0.11
N GLY A 264 -14.30 12.00 0.03
CA GLY A 264 -13.83 13.31 0.48
C GLY A 264 -12.63 13.80 -0.34
N ASN A 265 -11.78 14.61 0.26
CA ASN A 265 -10.56 15.05 -0.40
C ASN A 265 -9.70 13.84 -0.75
N THR A 266 -9.43 13.66 -2.03
CA THR A 266 -8.86 12.43 -2.59
C THR A 266 -7.69 12.75 -3.50
N VAL A 267 -6.61 11.99 -3.40
CA VAL A 267 -5.47 11.99 -4.32
C VAL A 267 -5.35 10.61 -4.94
N VAL A 268 -5.13 10.56 -6.26
CA VAL A 268 -4.80 9.32 -6.99
C VAL A 268 -3.46 9.51 -7.69
N LEU A 269 -2.55 8.56 -7.48
CA LEU A 269 -1.28 8.47 -8.17
C LEU A 269 -1.32 7.36 -9.21
N ASP A 270 -0.89 7.67 -10.43
CA ASP A 270 -0.54 6.72 -11.48
C ASP A 270 0.95 6.39 -11.35
N HIS A 271 1.25 5.13 -11.14
CA HIS A 271 2.62 4.63 -11.05
C HIS A 271 3.12 4.03 -12.37
N GLY A 272 2.26 4.00 -13.39
CA GLY A 272 2.52 3.34 -14.67
C GLY A 272 2.09 1.86 -14.69
N LEU A 273 2.09 1.27 -15.87
CA LEU A 273 1.74 -0.14 -16.13
C LEU A 273 0.39 -0.57 -15.51
N GLY A 274 -0.58 0.38 -15.42
CA GLY A 274 -1.90 0.12 -14.84
C GLY A 274 -1.95 -0.01 -13.32
N LEU A 275 -0.89 0.40 -12.61
CA LEU A 275 -0.83 0.46 -11.16
C LEU A 275 -1.19 1.86 -10.67
N TYR A 276 -2.20 1.93 -9.80
CA TYR A 276 -2.66 3.16 -9.16
C TYR A 276 -2.75 3.00 -7.65
N THR A 277 -2.45 4.07 -6.92
CA THR A 277 -2.77 4.18 -5.50
C THR A 277 -3.71 5.36 -5.25
N LEU A 278 -4.66 5.16 -4.33
CA LEU A 278 -5.66 6.13 -3.94
C LEU A 278 -5.50 6.44 -2.45
N TYR A 279 -5.55 7.72 -2.13
CA TYR A 279 -5.47 8.26 -0.76
C TYR A 279 -6.69 9.13 -0.54
N ALA A 280 -7.47 8.87 0.51
CA ALA A 280 -8.74 9.55 0.72
C ALA A 280 -8.93 10.06 2.15
N HIS A 281 -10.00 10.85 2.33
CA HIS A 281 -10.42 11.48 3.58
C HIS A 281 -9.45 12.55 4.10
N PHE A 282 -8.66 13.16 3.21
CA PHE A 282 -7.74 14.23 3.62
C PHE A 282 -8.47 15.43 4.23
N GLU A 283 -7.81 16.09 5.20
CA GLU A 283 -8.15 17.44 5.63
C GLU A 283 -7.73 18.46 4.58
N SER A 284 -6.50 18.30 4.07
CA SER A 284 -5.92 19.18 3.06
C SER A 284 -5.06 18.40 2.08
N ILE A 285 -5.08 18.78 0.81
CA ILE A 285 -4.26 18.25 -0.26
C ILE A 285 -3.11 19.22 -0.54
N SER A 286 -1.90 18.70 -0.75
CA SER A 286 -0.67 19.47 -0.97
C SER A 286 -0.11 19.33 -2.39
N VAL A 287 -0.81 18.63 -3.27
CA VAL A 287 -0.40 18.36 -4.67
C VAL A 287 -1.54 18.67 -5.63
N GLN A 288 -1.23 18.76 -6.91
CA GLN A 288 -2.21 19.02 -7.96
C GLN A 288 -2.08 18.02 -9.13
N PRO A 289 -3.13 17.81 -9.91
CA PRO A 289 -3.07 16.95 -11.10
C PRO A 289 -1.96 17.38 -12.06
N GLY A 290 -1.18 16.40 -12.54
CA GLY A 290 -0.02 16.60 -13.40
C GLY A 290 1.32 16.56 -12.65
N ASP A 291 1.35 16.80 -11.34
CA ASP A 291 2.58 16.71 -10.55
C ASP A 291 3.19 15.31 -10.65
N LEU A 292 4.50 15.24 -10.86
CA LEU A 292 5.28 14.01 -10.68
C LEU A 292 5.90 14.06 -9.28
N VAL A 293 5.45 13.16 -8.40
CA VAL A 293 5.89 13.12 -7.01
C VAL A 293 6.84 11.95 -6.79
N ASP A 294 7.89 12.18 -6.01
CA ASP A 294 8.83 11.12 -5.63
C ASP A 294 8.32 10.34 -4.42
N THR A 295 8.90 9.16 -4.20
CA THR A 295 8.65 8.33 -3.01
C THR A 295 8.86 9.13 -1.73
N GLY A 296 7.83 9.19 -0.89
CA GLY A 296 7.87 9.94 0.37
C GLY A 296 7.58 11.43 0.24
N ALA A 297 7.17 11.93 -0.94
CA ALA A 297 6.67 13.29 -1.10
C ALA A 297 5.37 13.49 -0.31
N LEU A 298 5.18 14.67 0.28
CA LEU A 298 3.98 15.02 1.02
C LEU A 298 2.79 15.17 0.07
N LEU A 299 1.74 14.38 0.25
CA LEU A 299 0.49 14.47 -0.51
C LEU A 299 -0.57 15.33 0.16
N GLY A 300 -0.52 15.44 1.50
CA GLY A 300 -1.51 16.16 2.28
C GLY A 300 -1.54 15.72 3.73
N LYS A 301 -2.66 15.95 4.40
CA LYS A 301 -2.85 15.61 5.82
C LYS A 301 -4.13 14.81 6.03
N VAL A 302 -4.07 13.82 6.92
CA VAL A 302 -5.24 13.03 7.35
C VAL A 302 -6.36 13.94 7.83
N GLY A 303 -7.57 13.62 7.47
CA GLY A 303 -8.78 14.31 7.88
C GLY A 303 -9.95 13.36 8.14
N ALA A 304 -11.15 13.89 7.99
CA ALA A 304 -12.40 13.17 8.14
C ALA A 304 -13.44 13.65 7.10
N THR A 305 -12.99 13.98 5.89
CA THR A 305 -13.88 14.43 4.80
C THR A 305 -14.54 13.26 4.10
N GLY A 306 -15.74 13.48 3.52
CA GLY A 306 -16.52 12.42 2.85
C GLY A 306 -17.25 11.49 3.83
N ARG A 307 -17.45 10.23 3.43
CA ARG A 307 -18.20 9.23 4.19
C ARG A 307 -17.32 8.48 5.18
N VAL A 308 -17.20 8.98 6.39
CA VAL A 308 -16.35 8.43 7.46
C VAL A 308 -17.09 8.36 8.79
N THR A 309 -16.56 7.59 9.73
CA THR A 309 -17.00 7.53 11.14
C THR A 309 -16.05 8.26 12.07
N GLY A 310 -14.87 8.65 11.59
CA GLY A 310 -13.85 9.38 12.35
C GLY A 310 -12.57 9.56 11.51
N PRO A 311 -11.58 10.31 12.03
CA PRO A 311 -10.34 10.59 11.30
C PRO A 311 -9.55 9.32 11.01
N HIS A 312 -9.15 9.14 9.75
CA HIS A 312 -8.27 8.07 9.29
C HIS A 312 -7.78 8.37 7.86
N LEU A 313 -6.73 7.69 7.44
CA LEU A 313 -6.36 7.61 6.04
C LEU A 313 -6.95 6.34 5.44
N HIS A 314 -7.72 6.46 4.36
CA HIS A 314 -8.05 5.36 3.49
C HIS A 314 -7.00 5.27 2.37
N TRP A 315 -6.34 4.09 2.23
CA TRP A 315 -5.35 3.80 1.21
C TRP A 315 -5.79 2.62 0.36
N GLY A 316 -5.97 2.86 -0.95
CA GLY A 316 -6.39 1.86 -1.93
C GLY A 316 -5.31 1.57 -2.96
N ALA A 317 -5.39 0.40 -3.59
CA ALA A 317 -4.60 0.04 -4.76
C ALA A 317 -5.49 -0.55 -5.85
N THR A 318 -5.25 -0.13 -7.08
CA THR A 318 -5.87 -0.70 -8.28
C THR A 318 -4.77 -1.13 -9.24
N VAL A 319 -4.81 -2.40 -9.67
CA VAL A 319 -3.86 -2.99 -10.60
C VAL A 319 -4.62 -3.56 -11.78
N ASN A 320 -4.37 -3.03 -12.97
CA ASN A 320 -5.07 -3.45 -14.19
C ASN A 320 -6.60 -3.48 -14.00
N ARG A 321 -7.16 -2.41 -13.43
CA ARG A 321 -8.59 -2.21 -13.09
C ARG A 321 -9.10 -3.08 -11.92
N ALA A 322 -8.26 -3.89 -11.29
CA ALA A 322 -8.63 -4.72 -10.14
C ALA A 322 -8.30 -4.00 -8.81
N ARG A 323 -9.25 -3.96 -7.90
CA ARG A 323 -9.03 -3.50 -6.51
C ARG A 323 -8.31 -4.60 -5.74
N THR A 324 -7.12 -4.29 -5.26
CA THR A 324 -6.26 -5.25 -4.55
C THR A 324 -5.89 -4.70 -3.17
N ASN A 325 -5.47 -5.60 -2.28
CA ASN A 325 -4.99 -5.20 -0.95
C ASN A 325 -3.68 -4.40 -1.08
N PRO A 326 -3.67 -3.09 -0.78
CA PRO A 326 -2.50 -2.24 -0.96
C PRO A 326 -1.31 -2.65 -0.10
N LEU A 327 -1.52 -3.35 1.03
CA LEU A 327 -0.42 -3.84 1.87
C LEU A 327 0.50 -4.82 1.11
N GLN A 328 -0.03 -5.48 0.07
CA GLN A 328 0.77 -6.38 -0.74
C GLN A 328 1.78 -5.65 -1.65
N LEU A 329 1.56 -4.38 -1.98
CA LEU A 329 2.56 -3.56 -2.67
C LEU A 329 3.85 -3.42 -1.85
N VAL A 330 3.71 -3.28 -0.51
CA VAL A 330 4.86 -3.17 0.40
C VAL A 330 5.62 -4.48 0.56
N SER A 331 4.94 -5.62 0.42
CA SER A 331 5.51 -6.94 0.69
C SER A 331 5.98 -7.71 -0.54
N LEU A 332 5.39 -7.45 -1.72
CA LEU A 332 5.67 -8.20 -2.96
C LEU A 332 6.67 -7.52 -3.89
N ILE A 333 6.76 -6.19 -3.83
CA ILE A 333 7.67 -5.43 -4.70
C ILE A 333 8.92 -5.13 -3.88
N PRO A 334 10.06 -5.77 -4.18
CA PRO A 334 11.32 -5.63 -3.43
C PRO A 334 12.01 -4.29 -3.65
#